data_45fd022465526c09ca1bce1dabe76ecc
#
_entry.id   45fd022465526c09ca1bce1dabe76ecc
#
_cell.length_a   1.000
_cell.length_b   1.000
_cell.length_c   1.000
_cell.angle_alpha   90.00
_cell.angle_beta   90.00
_cell.angle_gamma   90.00
#
_symmetry.space_group_name_H-M   'P 1'
#
loop_
_entity.id
_entity.type
_entity.pdbx_description
1 polymer ?
#
loop_
_entity_poly.entity_id
_entity_poly.type
_entity_poly.pdbx_seq_one_letter_code
_entity_poly.pdbx_strand_id
1 'polypeptide(L)'
;MSAKKYQGLEGELYDLFRGGDDLDEIGFYIEKISELGGSCLDVGCGTGRVLIPLAHSGIDITGIDSSSEMIANCLKNLGEENIATDILEGNMVNFDLGKKFNSLIVPGGSFQLIHDYEDAVLTLKNFHSHVNPGGTLILSLFNPFYEISHEHLDGVWRLEKDEVNEETNERALCHTCMDLDRCEQIMRVTNRYELLDGSGVVKRSEVKTSHIRWYGKYEIELLLEKSGFSNVTTHGDFQDLEYEDGSVALAVKATV
;
A
#
# COMPACT_ATOMS: atom_id res chain seq x y z
N MET A 1 -10.70 15.12 1.51
CA MET A 1 -10.07 15.16 0.16
C MET A 1 -10.26 13.81 -0.53
N SER A 2 -10.10 13.74 -1.87
CA SER A 2 -10.17 12.44 -2.58
C SER A 2 -8.88 11.68 -2.33
N ALA A 3 -8.96 10.41 -1.93
CA ALA A 3 -7.81 9.51 -1.91
C ALA A 3 -7.14 9.48 -3.29
N LYS A 4 -5.80 9.26 -3.31
CA LYS A 4 -5.07 9.08 -4.57
C LYS A 4 -5.71 7.95 -5.36
N LYS A 5 -5.89 8.16 -6.67
CA LYS A 5 -6.34 7.11 -7.60
C LYS A 5 -5.21 6.83 -8.58
N TYR A 6 -4.78 5.59 -8.64
CA TYR A 6 -3.86 5.11 -9.67
C TYR A 6 -4.61 5.02 -11.00
N GLN A 7 -4.11 5.69 -12.03
CA GLN A 7 -4.76 5.80 -13.35
C GLN A 7 -3.74 6.03 -14.47
N GLY A 8 -4.10 5.62 -15.70
CA GLY A 8 -3.26 5.80 -16.88
C GLY A 8 -1.99 4.95 -16.80
N LEU A 9 -0.84 5.45 -17.27
CA LEU A 9 0.42 4.68 -17.26
C LEU A 9 0.82 4.21 -15.86
N GLU A 10 0.51 4.96 -14.81
CA GLU A 10 0.80 4.54 -13.43
C GLU A 10 0.04 3.26 -13.05
N GLY A 11 -1.24 3.14 -13.41
CA GLY A 11 -2.05 1.95 -13.15
C GLY A 11 -1.72 0.80 -14.11
N GLU A 12 -1.53 1.11 -15.39
CA GLU A 12 -1.21 0.15 -16.45
C GLU A 12 0.13 -0.57 -16.22
N LEU A 13 1.15 0.16 -15.75
CA LEU A 13 2.50 -0.37 -15.52
C LEU A 13 2.73 -0.86 -14.08
N TYR A 14 1.71 -0.82 -13.23
CA TYR A 14 1.88 -1.09 -11.80
C TYR A 14 2.45 -2.50 -11.54
N ASP A 15 1.86 -3.53 -12.14
CA ASP A 15 2.29 -4.91 -11.92
C ASP A 15 3.66 -5.19 -12.56
N LEU A 16 3.96 -4.57 -13.72
CA LEU A 16 5.26 -4.68 -14.36
C LEU A 16 6.39 -4.14 -13.47
N PHE A 17 6.14 -3.02 -12.77
CA PHE A 17 7.14 -2.40 -11.91
C PHE A 17 7.25 -3.02 -10.51
N ARG A 18 6.25 -3.79 -10.09
CA ARG A 18 6.17 -4.41 -8.76
C ARG A 18 6.52 -5.90 -8.75
N GLY A 19 6.96 -6.46 -9.86
CA GLY A 19 7.25 -7.89 -9.96
C GLY A 19 8.39 -8.32 -9.00
N GLY A 20 8.07 -9.13 -8.00
CA GLY A 20 9.02 -9.95 -7.25
C GLY A 20 9.60 -9.40 -5.95
N ASP A 21 9.42 -8.13 -5.60
CA ASP A 21 10.17 -7.50 -4.51
C ASP A 21 9.53 -7.62 -3.09
N ASP A 22 8.35 -8.24 -2.94
CA ASP A 22 7.55 -8.12 -1.72
C ASP A 22 7.26 -9.46 -1.01
N LEU A 23 8.06 -10.49 -1.24
CA LEU A 23 7.82 -11.84 -0.69
C LEU A 23 7.78 -11.85 0.85
N ASP A 24 8.62 -11.06 1.51
CA ASP A 24 8.68 -11.00 2.97
C ASP A 24 7.40 -10.36 3.55
N GLU A 25 6.86 -9.29 2.92
CA GLU A 25 5.59 -8.68 3.32
C GLU A 25 4.43 -9.67 3.17
N ILE A 26 4.34 -10.36 2.03
CA ILE A 26 3.28 -11.33 1.76
C ILE A 26 3.34 -12.49 2.76
N GLY A 27 4.53 -13.05 2.99
CA GLY A 27 4.76 -14.13 3.96
C GLY A 27 4.31 -13.74 5.36
N PHE A 28 4.66 -12.54 5.80
CA PHE A 28 4.25 -11.99 7.10
C PHE A 28 2.72 -11.91 7.23
N TYR A 29 2.02 -11.37 6.23
CA TYR A 29 0.56 -11.30 6.27
C TYR A 29 -0.09 -12.68 6.28
N ILE A 30 0.39 -13.62 5.45
CA ILE A 30 -0.12 -15.00 5.44
C ILE A 30 0.00 -15.63 6.82
N GLU A 31 1.16 -15.54 7.46
CA GLU A 31 1.40 -16.08 8.79
C GLU A 31 0.46 -15.44 9.82
N LYS A 32 0.47 -14.12 9.93
CA LYS A 32 -0.30 -13.42 10.98
C LYS A 32 -1.81 -13.57 10.81
N ILE A 33 -2.32 -13.53 9.58
CA ILE A 33 -3.76 -13.68 9.32
C ILE A 33 -4.21 -15.13 9.49
N SER A 34 -3.39 -16.11 9.11
CA SER A 34 -3.70 -17.53 9.35
C SER A 34 -3.80 -17.86 10.83
N GLU A 35 -2.94 -17.26 11.67
CA GLU A 35 -3.01 -17.42 13.13
C GLU A 35 -4.29 -16.82 13.74
N LEU A 36 -4.76 -15.68 13.20
CA LEU A 36 -5.96 -15.01 13.67
C LEU A 36 -7.24 -15.74 13.22
N GLY A 37 -7.23 -16.29 12.04
CA GLY A 37 -8.38 -16.96 11.41
C GLY A 37 -9.55 -16.01 11.11
N GLY A 38 -10.63 -16.57 10.54
CA GLY A 38 -11.84 -15.82 10.18
C GLY A 38 -11.66 -14.95 8.94
N SER A 39 -12.54 -13.94 8.79
CA SER A 39 -12.55 -13.09 7.60
C SER A 39 -11.55 -11.94 7.69
N CYS A 40 -10.93 -11.60 6.56
CA CYS A 40 -9.96 -10.52 6.41
C CYS A 40 -10.47 -9.46 5.40
N LEU A 41 -10.19 -8.19 5.66
CA LEU A 41 -10.38 -7.09 4.71
C LEU A 41 -9.02 -6.53 4.31
N ASP A 42 -8.71 -6.51 3.01
CA ASP A 42 -7.56 -5.81 2.44
C ASP A 42 -7.98 -4.43 1.93
N VAL A 43 -7.47 -3.37 2.58
CA VAL A 43 -7.81 -1.98 2.28
C VAL A 43 -6.70 -1.33 1.44
N GLY A 44 -7.07 -0.89 0.23
CA GLY A 44 -6.14 -0.48 -0.80
C GLY A 44 -5.54 -1.68 -1.51
N CYS A 45 -6.38 -2.68 -1.82
CA CYS A 45 -5.94 -3.96 -2.38
C CYS A 45 -5.25 -3.84 -3.76
N GLY A 46 -5.41 -2.70 -4.45
CA GLY A 46 -4.77 -2.42 -5.73
C GLY A 46 -5.08 -3.47 -6.79
N THR A 47 -4.04 -4.04 -7.40
CA THR A 47 -4.13 -5.12 -8.40
C THR A 47 -4.24 -6.52 -7.79
N GLY A 48 -4.30 -6.62 -6.46
CA GLY A 48 -4.38 -7.89 -5.74
C GLY A 48 -3.03 -8.47 -5.30
N ARG A 49 -1.96 -7.70 -5.32
CA ARG A 49 -0.59 -8.14 -5.00
C ARG A 49 -0.49 -8.94 -3.69
N VAL A 50 -1.14 -8.48 -2.64
CA VAL A 50 -1.20 -9.17 -1.34
C VAL A 50 -2.43 -10.05 -1.23
N LEU A 51 -3.58 -9.57 -1.68
CA LEU A 51 -4.86 -10.26 -1.62
C LEU A 51 -4.84 -11.65 -2.29
N ILE A 52 -4.28 -11.75 -3.50
CA ILE A 52 -4.26 -13.00 -4.26
C ILE A 52 -3.45 -14.10 -3.56
N PRO A 53 -2.21 -13.88 -3.11
CA PRO A 53 -1.47 -14.87 -2.32
C PRO A 53 -2.16 -15.29 -1.01
N LEU A 54 -2.83 -14.35 -0.33
CA LEU A 54 -3.59 -14.66 0.88
C LEU A 54 -4.79 -15.57 0.55
N ALA A 55 -5.52 -15.26 -0.51
CA ALA A 55 -6.62 -16.09 -0.98
C ALA A 55 -6.16 -17.51 -1.39
N HIS A 56 -5.01 -17.63 -2.06
CA HIS A 56 -4.37 -18.93 -2.36
C HIS A 56 -4.03 -19.73 -1.11
N SER A 57 -3.68 -19.04 -0.02
CA SER A 57 -3.40 -19.68 1.27
C SER A 57 -4.67 -20.09 2.03
N GLY A 58 -5.85 -19.91 1.41
CA GLY A 58 -7.14 -20.32 1.99
C GLY A 58 -7.74 -19.31 2.96
N ILE A 59 -7.23 -18.08 2.99
CA ILE A 59 -7.77 -16.99 3.82
C ILE A 59 -9.05 -16.45 3.17
N ASP A 60 -10.14 -16.36 3.97
CA ASP A 60 -11.39 -15.69 3.57
C ASP A 60 -11.16 -14.18 3.53
N ILE A 61 -10.85 -13.63 2.35
CA ILE A 61 -10.44 -12.25 2.17
C ILE A 61 -11.38 -11.50 1.23
N THR A 62 -11.66 -10.23 1.56
CA THR A 62 -12.36 -9.26 0.71
C THR A 62 -11.42 -8.09 0.43
N GLY A 63 -11.39 -7.57 -0.79
CA GLY A 63 -10.61 -6.39 -1.16
C GLY A 63 -11.45 -5.13 -1.31
N ILE A 64 -10.87 -3.97 -0.98
CA ILE A 64 -11.45 -2.66 -1.28
C ILE A 64 -10.36 -1.74 -1.84
N ASP A 65 -10.67 -1.02 -2.93
CA ASP A 65 -9.80 0.01 -3.49
C ASP A 65 -10.63 1.21 -3.98
N SER A 66 -10.03 2.39 -4.06
CA SER A 66 -10.68 3.61 -4.55
C SER A 66 -10.54 3.82 -6.06
N SER A 67 -9.65 3.08 -6.73
CA SER A 67 -9.38 3.16 -8.16
C SER A 67 -10.10 2.06 -8.93
N SER A 68 -11.06 2.44 -9.75
CA SER A 68 -11.74 1.49 -10.64
C SER A 68 -10.79 0.79 -11.63
N GLU A 69 -9.66 1.43 -12.01
CA GLU A 69 -8.64 0.84 -12.87
C GLU A 69 -7.86 -0.26 -12.13
N MET A 70 -7.46 -0.01 -10.87
CA MET A 70 -6.81 -1.02 -10.04
C MET A 70 -7.73 -2.21 -9.77
N ILE A 71 -9.01 -1.94 -9.49
CA ILE A 71 -10.04 -2.99 -9.32
C ILE A 71 -10.17 -3.84 -10.60
N ALA A 72 -10.21 -3.21 -11.77
CA ALA A 72 -10.30 -3.94 -13.03
C ALA A 72 -9.09 -4.87 -13.24
N ASN A 73 -7.88 -4.39 -12.94
CA ASN A 73 -6.66 -5.20 -12.99
C ASN A 73 -6.69 -6.32 -11.95
N CYS A 74 -7.15 -6.05 -10.73
CA CYS A 74 -7.31 -7.06 -9.69
C CYS A 74 -8.26 -8.19 -10.12
N LEU A 75 -9.43 -7.83 -10.67
CA LEU A 75 -10.39 -8.81 -11.15
C LEU A 75 -9.85 -9.64 -12.33
N LYS A 76 -9.04 -9.04 -13.21
CA LYS A 76 -8.35 -9.76 -14.26
C LYS A 76 -7.37 -10.78 -13.67
N ASN A 77 -6.50 -10.35 -12.76
CA ASN A 77 -5.49 -11.19 -12.11
C ASN A 77 -6.14 -12.34 -11.33
N LEU A 78 -7.24 -12.08 -10.60
CA LEU A 78 -8.04 -13.11 -9.92
C LEU A 78 -8.62 -14.13 -10.89
N GLY A 79 -9.09 -13.66 -12.07
CA GLY A 79 -9.61 -14.53 -13.11
C GLY A 79 -8.54 -15.45 -13.72
N GLU A 80 -7.33 -14.96 -13.92
CA GLU A 80 -6.18 -15.74 -14.41
C GLU A 80 -5.78 -16.84 -13.40
N GLU A 81 -5.89 -16.55 -12.10
CA GLU A 81 -5.58 -17.49 -11.00
C GLU A 81 -6.78 -18.36 -10.59
N ASN A 82 -7.96 -18.20 -11.21
CA ASN A 82 -9.20 -18.88 -10.86
C ASN A 82 -9.62 -18.73 -9.39
N ILE A 83 -9.38 -17.55 -8.81
CA ILE A 83 -9.77 -17.21 -7.45
C ILE A 83 -11.09 -16.43 -7.47
N ALA A 84 -12.03 -16.81 -6.59
CA ALA A 84 -13.28 -16.08 -6.38
C ALA A 84 -13.23 -15.37 -5.03
N THR A 85 -13.19 -14.04 -5.06
CA THR A 85 -13.29 -13.18 -3.87
C THR A 85 -13.96 -11.86 -4.22
N ASP A 86 -14.52 -11.19 -3.22
CA ASP A 86 -15.20 -9.92 -3.39
C ASP A 86 -14.18 -8.76 -3.47
N ILE A 87 -14.28 -7.98 -4.55
CA ILE A 87 -13.53 -6.72 -4.70
C ILE A 87 -14.53 -5.58 -4.82
N LEU A 88 -14.40 -4.58 -3.95
CA LEU A 88 -15.35 -3.49 -3.82
C LEU A 88 -14.68 -2.15 -4.09
N GLU A 89 -15.43 -1.20 -4.69
CA GLU A 89 -14.94 0.17 -4.81
C GLU A 89 -15.29 0.94 -3.53
N GLY A 90 -14.28 1.60 -2.93
CA GLY A 90 -14.48 2.42 -1.73
C GLY A 90 -13.25 3.20 -1.33
N ASN A 91 -13.49 4.32 -0.65
CA ASN A 91 -12.42 5.17 -0.11
C ASN A 91 -12.12 4.77 1.33
N MET A 92 -10.85 4.53 1.67
CA MET A 92 -10.44 4.08 3.00
C MET A 92 -10.84 5.04 4.13
N VAL A 93 -11.04 6.32 3.83
CA VAL A 93 -11.46 7.32 4.83
C VAL A 93 -12.88 7.08 5.33
N ASN A 94 -13.79 6.58 4.47
CA ASN A 94 -15.23 6.62 4.76
C ASN A 94 -16.06 5.49 4.13
N PHE A 95 -15.44 4.36 3.76
CA PHE A 95 -16.23 3.22 3.29
C PHE A 95 -17.15 2.69 4.40
N ASP A 96 -18.26 2.09 4.00
CA ASP A 96 -19.17 1.35 4.87
C ASP A 96 -19.59 0.05 4.15
N LEU A 97 -19.18 -1.09 4.70
CA LEU A 97 -19.48 -2.41 4.13
C LEU A 97 -20.63 -3.12 4.85
N GLY A 98 -21.21 -2.50 5.89
CA GLY A 98 -22.29 -3.08 6.68
C GLY A 98 -21.92 -4.39 7.41
N LYS A 99 -20.64 -4.78 7.40
CA LYS A 99 -20.10 -5.97 8.05
C LYS A 99 -18.76 -5.68 8.72
N LYS A 100 -18.38 -6.53 9.66
CA LYS A 100 -17.07 -6.47 10.34
C LYS A 100 -16.24 -7.70 10.02
N PHE A 101 -14.94 -7.57 10.15
CA PHE A 101 -13.95 -8.59 9.85
C PHE A 101 -13.16 -8.99 11.10
N ASN A 102 -12.57 -10.18 11.11
CA ASN A 102 -11.68 -10.62 12.17
C ASN A 102 -10.32 -9.92 12.08
N SER A 103 -9.91 -9.63 10.86
CA SER A 103 -8.69 -8.85 10.58
C SER A 103 -8.91 -7.83 9.48
N LEU A 104 -8.18 -6.73 9.56
CA LEU A 104 -8.09 -5.71 8.53
C LEU A 104 -6.62 -5.46 8.25
N ILE A 105 -6.22 -5.52 6.99
CA ILE A 105 -4.84 -5.24 6.57
C ILE A 105 -4.78 -4.01 5.65
N VAL A 106 -3.67 -3.28 5.75
CA VAL A 106 -3.39 -2.11 4.89
C VAL A 106 -1.93 -2.21 4.41
N PRO A 107 -1.69 -3.01 3.35
CA PRO A 107 -0.35 -3.28 2.85
C PRO A 107 0.27 -2.12 2.07
N GLY A 108 1.58 -2.24 1.80
CA GLY A 108 2.31 -1.43 0.82
C GLY A 108 2.34 0.07 1.11
N GLY A 109 2.18 0.47 2.38
CA GLY A 109 2.15 1.88 2.75
C GLY A 109 0.90 2.64 2.31
N SER A 110 -0.19 1.95 1.95
CA SER A 110 -1.41 2.57 1.42
C SER A 110 -2.01 3.60 2.38
N PHE A 111 -1.91 3.40 3.70
CA PHE A 111 -2.33 4.38 4.72
C PHE A 111 -1.59 5.72 4.59
N GLN A 112 -0.34 5.72 4.15
CA GLN A 112 0.51 6.92 4.02
C GLN A 112 0.06 7.85 2.88
N LEU A 113 -0.83 7.39 2.00
CA LEU A 113 -1.48 8.24 0.98
C LEU A 113 -2.50 9.21 1.59
N ILE A 114 -2.88 9.01 2.85
CA ILE A 114 -3.68 9.95 3.64
C ILE A 114 -2.71 10.92 4.32
N HIS A 115 -2.49 12.07 3.70
CA HIS A 115 -1.50 13.05 4.18
C HIS A 115 -2.09 14.08 5.14
N ASP A 116 -3.41 14.24 5.20
CA ASP A 116 -4.07 15.10 6.16
C ASP A 116 -4.26 14.39 7.50
N TYR A 117 -3.93 15.06 8.60
CA TYR A 117 -3.99 14.47 9.94
C TYR A 117 -5.41 14.10 10.38
N GLU A 118 -6.40 14.97 10.09
CA GLU A 118 -7.78 14.70 10.47
C GLU A 118 -8.35 13.53 9.68
N ASP A 119 -8.07 13.47 8.38
CA ASP A 119 -8.43 12.34 7.53
C ASP A 119 -7.75 11.04 7.99
N ALA A 120 -6.50 11.09 8.46
CA ALA A 120 -5.82 9.92 9.01
C ALA A 120 -6.52 9.39 10.27
N VAL A 121 -6.91 10.27 11.20
CA VAL A 121 -7.69 9.90 12.39
C VAL A 121 -9.06 9.34 12.02
N LEU A 122 -9.75 9.94 11.06
CA LEU A 122 -11.04 9.45 10.56
C LEU A 122 -10.90 8.06 9.93
N THR A 123 -9.85 7.86 9.14
CA THR A 123 -9.53 6.57 8.50
C THR A 123 -9.32 5.48 9.55
N LEU A 124 -8.50 5.72 10.58
CA LEU A 124 -8.26 4.74 11.64
C LEU A 124 -9.53 4.43 12.44
N LYS A 125 -10.38 5.42 12.69
CA LYS A 125 -11.71 5.19 13.31
C LYS A 125 -12.63 4.39 12.40
N ASN A 126 -12.59 4.62 11.10
CA ASN A 126 -13.32 3.83 10.13
C ASN A 126 -12.84 2.37 10.15
N PHE A 127 -11.54 2.12 10.15
CA PHE A 127 -10.97 0.78 10.29
C PHE A 127 -11.43 0.12 11.59
N HIS A 128 -11.33 0.82 12.72
CA HIS A 128 -11.79 0.31 14.02
C HIS A 128 -13.27 -0.12 13.99
N SER A 129 -14.13 0.63 13.30
CA SER A 129 -15.55 0.33 13.19
C SER A 129 -15.85 -0.94 12.38
N HIS A 130 -14.93 -1.35 11.47
CA HIS A 130 -15.04 -2.52 10.60
C HIS A 130 -14.31 -3.76 11.12
N VAL A 131 -13.66 -3.67 12.28
CA VAL A 131 -13.02 -4.82 12.92
C VAL A 131 -13.91 -5.33 14.06
N ASN A 132 -14.04 -6.66 14.18
CA ASN A 132 -14.78 -7.29 15.26
C ASN A 132 -14.14 -6.99 16.62
N PRO A 133 -14.88 -6.97 17.74
CA PRO A 133 -14.28 -6.94 19.08
C PRO A 133 -13.28 -8.08 19.25
N GLY A 134 -12.07 -7.75 19.69
CA GLY A 134 -10.94 -8.68 19.77
C GLY A 134 -10.25 -8.99 18.43
N GLY A 135 -10.71 -8.40 17.33
CA GLY A 135 -10.06 -8.52 16.04
C GLY A 135 -8.86 -7.59 15.89
N THR A 136 -8.16 -7.69 14.79
CA THR A 136 -6.83 -7.09 14.60
C THR A 136 -6.75 -6.23 13.34
N LEU A 137 -6.13 -5.06 13.47
CA LEU A 137 -5.61 -4.26 12.37
C LEU A 137 -4.11 -4.55 12.20
N ILE A 138 -3.66 -4.75 10.96
CA ILE A 138 -2.24 -4.76 10.62
C ILE A 138 -2.02 -3.79 9.45
N LEU A 139 -1.15 -2.81 9.60
CA LEU A 139 -0.78 -1.90 8.53
C LEU A 139 0.74 -1.86 8.38
N SER A 140 1.21 -1.74 7.15
CA SER A 140 2.61 -1.51 6.86
C SER A 140 2.86 -0.06 6.49
N LEU A 141 3.97 0.47 6.98
CA LEU A 141 4.45 1.81 6.73
C LEU A 141 5.90 1.72 6.24
N PHE A 142 6.22 2.57 5.33
CA PHE A 142 7.57 2.78 4.84
C PHE A 142 8.11 4.08 5.44
N ASN A 143 9.35 4.08 5.87
CA ASN A 143 10.03 5.26 6.40
C ASN A 143 11.16 5.70 5.46
N PRO A 144 11.10 6.94 4.93
CA PRO A 144 12.10 7.44 3.99
C PRO A 144 13.35 7.96 4.71
N PHE A 145 13.96 7.15 5.59
CA PHE A 145 15.12 7.58 6.37
C PHE A 145 16.32 7.93 5.51
N TYR A 146 16.51 7.20 4.40
CA TYR A 146 17.56 7.50 3.45
C TYR A 146 17.36 8.88 2.84
N GLU A 147 16.18 9.19 2.34
CA GLU A 147 15.83 10.47 1.74
C GLU A 147 15.87 11.61 2.77
N ILE A 148 15.41 11.36 4.00
CA ILE A 148 15.44 12.35 5.08
C ILE A 148 16.87 12.78 5.40
N SER A 149 17.81 11.83 5.40
CA SER A 149 19.22 12.08 5.74
C SER A 149 20.07 12.60 4.57
N HIS A 150 19.54 12.59 3.33
CA HIS A 150 20.27 12.98 2.12
C HIS A 150 19.57 14.15 1.39
N GLU A 151 19.52 15.32 2.03
CA GLU A 151 18.86 16.53 1.48
C GLU A 151 19.28 16.90 0.05
N HIS A 152 20.51 16.56 -0.35
CA HIS A 152 20.99 16.82 -1.71
C HIS A 152 20.26 16.00 -2.80
N LEU A 153 19.43 15.04 -2.42
CA LEU A 153 18.58 14.28 -3.33
C LEU A 153 17.22 14.94 -3.56
N ASP A 154 16.85 15.94 -2.78
CA ASP A 154 15.59 16.67 -2.96
C ASP A 154 15.57 17.36 -4.33
N GLY A 155 14.50 17.18 -5.08
CA GLY A 155 14.33 17.76 -6.42
C GLY A 155 15.18 17.12 -7.52
N VAL A 156 15.87 16.03 -7.25
CA VAL A 156 16.72 15.33 -8.23
C VAL A 156 15.95 14.20 -8.90
N TRP A 157 15.88 14.24 -10.23
CA TRP A 157 15.31 13.16 -11.02
C TRP A 157 16.25 11.95 -11.09
N ARG A 158 15.72 10.78 -10.78
CA ARG A 158 16.45 9.50 -10.81
C ARG A 158 15.65 8.48 -11.61
N LEU A 159 16.34 7.63 -12.38
CA LEU A 159 15.71 6.46 -12.97
C LEU A 159 15.45 5.44 -11.87
N GLU A 160 14.18 5.16 -11.61
CA GLU A 160 13.73 4.25 -10.53
C GLU A 160 13.40 2.86 -11.06
N LYS A 161 12.73 2.80 -12.22
CA LYS A 161 12.36 1.53 -12.86
C LYS A 161 12.68 1.56 -14.35
N ASP A 162 13.13 0.43 -14.86
CA ASP A 162 13.50 0.19 -16.27
C ASP A 162 13.17 -1.28 -16.58
N GLU A 163 11.99 -1.53 -17.11
CA GLU A 163 11.46 -2.87 -17.32
C GLU A 163 11.04 -3.06 -18.76
N VAL A 164 11.14 -4.30 -19.25
CA VAL A 164 10.65 -4.69 -20.57
C VAL A 164 9.49 -5.66 -20.41
N ASN A 165 8.38 -5.33 -21.06
CA ASN A 165 7.29 -6.27 -21.19
C ASN A 165 7.65 -7.30 -22.28
N GLU A 166 7.89 -8.54 -21.90
CA GLU A 166 8.35 -9.59 -22.81
C GLU A 166 7.29 -9.98 -23.85
N GLU A 167 6.00 -9.78 -23.57
CA GLU A 167 4.91 -10.10 -24.50
C GLU A 167 4.80 -9.07 -25.61
N THR A 168 4.92 -7.79 -25.29
CA THR A 168 4.74 -6.66 -26.24
C THR A 168 6.07 -6.14 -26.79
N ASN A 169 7.20 -6.51 -26.19
CA ASN A 169 8.54 -5.95 -26.44
C ASN A 169 8.58 -4.42 -26.28
N GLU A 170 7.72 -3.87 -25.43
CA GLU A 170 7.72 -2.47 -25.05
C GLU A 170 8.56 -2.29 -23.77
N ARG A 171 9.31 -1.19 -23.73
CA ARG A 171 10.12 -0.83 -22.55
C ARG A 171 9.42 0.25 -21.76
N ALA A 172 9.28 0.04 -20.48
CA ALA A 172 8.67 0.97 -19.54
C ALA A 172 9.74 1.58 -18.63
N LEU A 173 9.74 2.90 -18.52
CA LEU A 173 10.64 3.65 -17.64
C LEU A 173 9.84 4.43 -16.60
N CYS A 174 10.34 4.48 -15.38
CA CYS A 174 9.86 5.42 -14.37
C CYS A 174 11.04 6.23 -13.85
N HIS A 175 10.98 7.55 -14.06
CA HIS A 175 11.86 8.50 -13.40
C HIS A 175 11.13 9.14 -12.23
N THR A 176 11.78 9.20 -11.10
CA THR A 176 11.21 9.72 -9.85
C THR A 176 11.99 10.95 -9.37
N CYS A 177 11.25 11.97 -8.94
CA CYS A 177 11.77 13.13 -8.24
C CYS A 177 11.02 13.27 -6.93
N MET A 178 11.75 13.43 -5.83
CA MET A 178 11.19 13.55 -4.49
C MET A 178 11.57 14.88 -3.88
N ASP A 179 10.60 15.52 -3.22
CA ASP A 179 10.81 16.70 -2.38
C ASP A 179 10.20 16.43 -1.00
N LEU A 180 10.95 16.70 0.07
CA LEU A 180 10.53 16.42 1.44
C LEU A 180 10.19 17.67 2.21
N ASP A 181 8.95 17.75 2.71
CA ASP A 181 8.61 18.65 3.81
C ASP A 181 8.83 17.91 5.13
N ARG A 182 9.99 18.16 5.75
CA ARG A 182 10.40 17.49 6.98
C ARG A 182 9.62 17.97 8.20
N CYS A 183 9.02 19.14 8.14
CA CYS A 183 8.19 19.68 9.22
C CYS A 183 6.81 19.01 9.24
N GLU A 184 6.19 18.93 8.07
CA GLU A 184 4.86 18.32 7.91
C GLU A 184 4.92 16.79 7.72
N GLN A 185 6.13 16.20 7.65
CA GLN A 185 6.35 14.77 7.40
C GLN A 185 5.71 14.32 6.08
N ILE A 186 5.82 15.13 5.04
CA ILE A 186 5.24 14.84 3.72
C ILE A 186 6.35 14.72 2.67
N MET A 187 6.36 13.61 1.97
CA MET A 187 7.16 13.41 0.78
C MET A 187 6.29 13.60 -0.46
N ARG A 188 6.60 14.60 -1.27
CA ARG A 188 6.01 14.78 -2.59
C ARG A 188 6.80 13.97 -3.59
N VAL A 189 6.18 12.94 -4.15
CA VAL A 189 6.77 12.06 -5.15
C VAL A 189 6.19 12.40 -6.51
N THR A 190 7.04 12.82 -7.44
CA THR A 190 6.67 13.08 -8.83
C THR A 190 7.31 12.03 -9.71
N ASN A 191 6.48 11.22 -10.34
CA ASN A 191 6.88 10.15 -11.25
C ASN A 191 6.62 10.55 -12.70
N ARG A 192 7.60 10.36 -13.58
CA ARG A 192 7.45 10.42 -15.02
C ARG A 192 7.53 9.01 -15.58
N TYR A 193 6.40 8.53 -16.06
CA TYR A 193 6.26 7.25 -16.74
C TYR A 193 6.45 7.43 -18.23
N GLU A 194 7.20 6.55 -18.85
CA GLU A 194 7.44 6.54 -20.30
C GLU A 194 7.32 5.12 -20.83
N LEU A 195 6.52 4.95 -21.87
CA LEU A 195 6.39 3.69 -22.60
C LEU A 195 7.04 3.86 -23.97
N LEU A 196 8.04 3.02 -24.26
CA LEU A 196 8.82 3.04 -25.49
C LEU A 196 8.49 1.81 -26.33
N ASP A 197 8.54 1.96 -27.64
CA ASP A 197 8.48 0.81 -28.56
C ASP A 197 9.81 0.04 -28.61
N GLY A 198 9.83 -1.10 -29.31
CA GLY A 198 11.02 -1.93 -29.46
C GLY A 198 12.20 -1.26 -30.19
N SER A 199 12.01 -0.06 -30.77
CA SER A 199 13.08 0.77 -31.37
C SER A 199 13.61 1.84 -30.42
N GLY A 200 13.01 1.97 -29.22
CA GLY A 200 13.38 2.96 -28.20
C GLY A 200 12.70 4.33 -28.41
N VAL A 201 11.67 4.43 -29.22
CA VAL A 201 10.89 5.66 -29.41
C VAL A 201 9.79 5.74 -28.37
N VAL A 202 9.68 6.88 -27.67
CA VAL A 202 8.63 7.13 -26.68
C VAL A 202 7.28 7.20 -27.37
N LYS A 203 6.38 6.29 -27.03
CA LYS A 203 4.99 6.23 -27.51
C LYS A 203 4.04 7.03 -26.63
N ARG A 204 4.22 6.91 -25.31
CA ARG A 204 3.39 7.59 -24.30
C ARG A 204 4.28 8.08 -23.16
N SER A 205 3.93 9.22 -22.60
CA SER A 205 4.58 9.75 -21.40
C SER A 205 3.52 10.43 -20.52
N GLU A 206 3.56 10.15 -19.22
CA GLU A 206 2.68 10.77 -18.23
C GLU A 206 3.48 11.17 -16.99
N VAL A 207 3.08 12.28 -16.37
CA VAL A 207 3.64 12.74 -15.10
C VAL A 207 2.55 12.68 -14.05
N LYS A 208 2.85 12.04 -12.93
CA LYS A 208 1.95 11.90 -11.77
C LYS A 208 2.65 12.40 -10.52
N THR A 209 1.92 13.11 -9.68
CA THR A 209 2.42 13.55 -8.38
C THR A 209 1.55 12.99 -7.27
N SER A 210 2.18 12.44 -6.24
CA SER A 210 1.53 11.97 -5.03
C SER A 210 2.20 12.58 -3.80
N HIS A 211 1.47 12.58 -2.70
CA HIS A 211 1.96 12.97 -1.40
C HIS A 211 1.89 11.75 -0.50
N ILE A 212 2.98 11.45 0.16
CA ILE A 212 3.12 10.32 1.08
C ILE A 212 3.53 10.91 2.42
N ARG A 213 2.72 10.67 3.46
CA ARG A 213 3.06 11.05 4.82
C ARG A 213 3.81 9.91 5.48
N TRP A 214 4.97 10.17 6.06
CA TRP A 214 5.61 9.17 6.93
C TRP A 214 5.24 9.38 8.38
N TYR A 215 5.29 8.31 9.15
CA TYR A 215 4.96 8.30 10.57
C TYR A 215 6.11 7.70 11.36
N GLY A 216 6.49 8.37 12.45
CA GLY A 216 7.37 7.77 13.45
C GLY A 216 6.65 6.67 14.25
N LYS A 217 7.42 5.72 14.82
CA LYS A 217 6.90 4.61 15.64
C LYS A 217 5.89 5.09 16.68
N TYR A 218 6.27 6.03 17.52
CA TYR A 218 5.40 6.51 18.61
C TYR A 218 4.22 7.36 18.10
N GLU A 219 4.37 8.02 16.97
CA GLU A 219 3.28 8.78 16.37
C GLU A 219 2.14 7.86 15.93
N ILE A 220 2.46 6.79 15.19
CA ILE A 220 1.42 5.86 14.73
C ILE A 220 0.80 5.08 15.89
N GLU A 221 1.57 4.71 16.91
CA GLU A 221 1.06 4.09 18.14
C GLU A 221 0.02 5.00 18.82
N LEU A 222 0.35 6.28 19.03
CA LEU A 222 -0.57 7.26 19.64
C LEU A 222 -1.81 7.52 18.77
N LEU A 223 -1.68 7.53 17.45
CA LEU A 223 -2.82 7.69 16.55
C LEU A 223 -3.78 6.52 16.62
N LEU A 224 -3.26 5.30 16.70
CA LEU A 224 -4.04 4.07 16.86
C LEU A 224 -4.78 4.08 18.22
N GLU A 225 -4.09 4.36 19.31
CA GLU A 225 -4.70 4.46 20.64
C GLU A 225 -5.81 5.53 20.67
N LYS A 226 -5.54 6.73 20.12
CA LYS A 226 -6.54 7.80 19.99
C LYS A 226 -7.76 7.40 19.15
N SER A 227 -7.58 6.47 18.23
CA SER A 227 -8.64 5.97 17.36
C SER A 227 -9.40 4.78 17.92
N GLY A 228 -9.05 4.31 19.13
CA GLY A 228 -9.76 3.26 19.87
C GLY A 228 -9.05 1.91 19.88
N PHE A 229 -7.94 1.76 19.19
CA PHE A 229 -7.16 0.53 19.21
C PHE A 229 -6.35 0.37 20.50
N SER A 230 -6.01 -0.87 20.81
CA SER A 230 -5.21 -1.26 21.98
C SER A 230 -4.16 -2.30 21.59
N ASN A 231 -3.28 -2.66 22.55
CA ASN A 231 -2.24 -3.68 22.37
C ASN A 231 -1.42 -3.46 21.09
N VAL A 232 -0.97 -2.23 20.87
CA VAL A 232 -0.19 -1.87 19.69
C VAL A 232 1.21 -2.49 19.80
N THR A 233 1.61 -3.23 18.76
CA THR A 233 2.95 -3.80 18.62
C THR A 233 3.54 -3.42 17.27
N THR A 234 4.86 -3.29 17.21
CA THR A 234 5.60 -2.88 16.01
C THR A 234 6.62 -3.94 15.63
N HIS A 235 6.72 -4.23 14.36
CA HIS A 235 7.62 -5.23 13.77
C HIS A 235 8.47 -4.56 12.69
N GLY A 236 9.76 -4.84 12.68
CA GLY A 236 10.70 -4.37 11.66
C GLY A 236 10.76 -5.32 10.47
N ASP A 237 10.75 -4.76 9.25
CA ASP A 237 11.03 -5.48 8.00
C ASP A 237 10.23 -6.79 7.82
N PHE A 238 8.94 -6.78 8.25
CA PHE A 238 8.04 -7.92 8.18
C PHE A 238 8.53 -9.19 8.88
N GLN A 239 9.27 -9.02 9.98
CA GLN A 239 9.78 -10.13 10.79
C GLN A 239 9.18 -10.08 12.21
N ASP A 240 9.25 -11.19 12.96
CA ASP A 240 8.88 -11.23 14.37
C ASP A 240 9.94 -10.57 15.27
N LEU A 241 10.56 -9.51 14.77
CA LEU A 241 11.52 -8.68 15.48
C LEU A 241 10.93 -7.31 15.76
N GLU A 242 11.30 -6.73 16.88
CA GLU A 242 10.89 -5.36 17.18
C GLU A 242 11.46 -4.40 16.13
N TYR A 243 10.68 -3.36 15.78
CA TYR A 243 11.16 -2.30 14.90
C TYR A 243 12.30 -1.52 15.59
N GLU A 244 13.45 -1.48 14.93
CA GLU A 244 14.68 -0.87 15.44
C GLU A 244 15.36 0.05 14.42
N ASP A 245 16.45 0.68 14.84
CA ASP A 245 17.24 1.54 13.95
C ASP A 245 17.81 0.72 12.78
N GLY A 246 17.58 1.21 11.57
CA GLY A 246 17.95 0.52 10.32
C GLY A 246 16.83 -0.26 9.66
N SER A 247 15.70 -0.50 10.35
CA SER A 247 14.52 -1.10 9.70
C SER A 247 13.94 -0.16 8.63
N VAL A 248 13.68 -0.70 7.45
CA VAL A 248 13.12 0.05 6.31
C VAL A 248 11.59 0.09 6.36
N ALA A 249 10.98 -1.03 6.70
CA ALA A 249 9.53 -1.17 6.84
C ALA A 249 9.13 -1.28 8.32
N LEU A 250 8.01 -0.65 8.65
CA LEU A 250 7.36 -0.72 9.95
C LEU A 250 5.99 -1.39 9.78
N ALA A 251 5.85 -2.63 10.21
CA ALA A 251 4.54 -3.27 10.33
C ALA A 251 3.98 -3.02 11.74
N VAL A 252 2.75 -2.50 11.80
CA VAL A 252 2.07 -2.17 13.06
C VAL A 252 0.84 -3.05 13.20
N LYS A 253 0.73 -3.75 14.32
CA LYS A 253 -0.41 -4.58 14.68
C LYS A 253 -1.12 -3.97 15.90
N ALA A 254 -2.45 -3.87 15.85
CA ALA A 254 -3.26 -3.33 16.94
C ALA A 254 -4.60 -4.08 17.06
N THR A 255 -5.21 -4.12 18.23
CA THR A 255 -6.48 -4.82 18.49
C THR A 255 -7.62 -3.88 18.85
N VAL A 256 -8.86 -4.29 18.53
CA VAL A 256 -10.11 -3.61 18.89
C VAL A 256 -10.67 -4.13 20.21
#